data_e9daac10de68685416fc259d12fc056b
#
_entry.id   e9daac10de68685416fc259d12fc056b
#
_cell.length_a   1.000
_cell.length_b   1.000
_cell.length_c   1.000
_cell.angle_alpha   90.00
_cell.angle_beta   90.00
_cell.angle_gamma   90.00
#
_symmetry.space_group_name_H-M   'P 1'
#
loop_
_entity.id
_entity.type
_entity.pdbx_description
1 polymer ?
#
loop_
_entity_poly.entity_id
_entity_poly.type
_entity_poly.pdbx_seq_one_letter_code
_entity_poly.pdbx_strand_id
1 'polypeptide(L)'
;MPPVVAGAIVALIGFNLAPAARDNFTKAPVVAVITLAAIILVTVLFKGLIGRLSIVIGVVVGYVAALIAGEVSFDTVGKAAWIGLPEFTAPAFDPSQLAIYLAFVPVVLALIAENVGHVKGVGQLTGRDLTPLTGRALFADGISTVLAGVGGGSATTTYGENIGVM
;
A
#
# COMPACT_ATOMS: atom_id res chain seq x y z
N MET A 1 -1.21 -4.22 22.34
CA MET A 1 -0.23 -5.03 21.58
C MET A 1 1.16 -4.48 21.85
N PRO A 2 2.19 -5.31 22.16
CA PRO A 2 3.56 -4.82 22.36
C PRO A 2 4.11 -4.21 21.06
N PRO A 3 4.86 -3.08 21.13
CA PRO A 3 5.44 -2.43 19.95
C PRO A 3 6.33 -3.35 19.11
N VAL A 4 7.03 -4.29 19.77
CA VAL A 4 7.90 -5.28 19.12
C VAL A 4 7.11 -6.19 18.17
N VAL A 5 5.89 -6.59 18.54
CA VAL A 5 5.05 -7.46 17.69
C VAL A 5 4.58 -6.70 16.46
N ALA A 6 4.17 -5.44 16.60
CA ALA A 6 3.80 -4.58 15.47
C ALA A 6 4.99 -4.39 14.51
N GLY A 7 6.18 -4.11 15.05
CA GLY A 7 7.40 -3.98 14.24
C GLY A 7 7.78 -5.28 13.51
N ALA A 8 7.63 -6.43 14.16
CA ALA A 8 7.89 -7.72 13.54
C ALA A 8 6.93 -8.01 12.37
N ILE A 9 5.64 -7.68 12.51
CA ILE A 9 4.65 -7.86 11.44
C ILE A 9 5.00 -6.97 10.23
N VAL A 10 5.32 -5.70 10.46
CA VAL A 10 5.71 -4.78 9.38
C VAL A 10 6.96 -5.28 8.65
N ALA A 11 7.96 -5.78 9.40
CA ALA A 11 9.16 -6.37 8.81
C ALA A 11 8.84 -7.60 7.94
N LEU A 12 7.96 -8.49 8.42
CA LEU A 12 7.53 -9.67 7.67
C LEU A 12 6.77 -9.30 6.38
N ILE A 13 5.93 -8.27 6.42
CA ILE A 13 5.27 -7.73 5.21
C ILE A 13 6.33 -7.25 4.20
N GLY A 14 7.34 -6.49 4.67
CA GLY A 14 8.44 -6.05 3.83
C GLY A 14 9.22 -7.21 3.19
N PHE A 15 9.53 -8.25 3.95
CA PHE A 15 10.18 -9.46 3.41
C PHE A 15 9.32 -10.20 2.39
N ASN A 16 8.02 -10.23 2.59
CA ASN A 16 7.09 -10.86 1.64
C ASN A 16 7.03 -10.10 0.30
N LEU A 17 7.25 -8.78 0.32
CA LEU A 17 7.30 -7.94 -0.88
C LEU A 17 8.67 -7.92 -1.56
N ALA A 18 9.72 -8.42 -0.91
CA ALA A 18 11.08 -8.40 -1.45
C ALA A 18 11.24 -9.12 -2.81
N PRO A 19 10.62 -10.28 -3.07
CA PRO A 19 10.66 -10.92 -4.38
C PRO A 19 10.07 -10.02 -5.49
N ALA A 20 8.91 -9.39 -5.23
CA ALA A 20 8.27 -8.48 -6.18
C ALA A 20 9.16 -7.25 -6.46
N ALA A 21 9.79 -6.69 -5.44
CA ALA A 21 10.74 -5.59 -5.60
C ALA A 21 11.94 -6.00 -6.47
N ARG A 22 12.52 -7.20 -6.22
CA ARG A 22 13.60 -7.76 -7.02
C ARG A 22 13.19 -7.94 -8.48
N ASP A 23 12.02 -8.54 -8.71
CA ASP A 23 11.55 -8.83 -10.07
C ASP A 23 11.28 -7.54 -10.86
N ASN A 24 10.73 -6.53 -10.22
CA ASN A 24 10.54 -5.22 -10.82
C ASN A 24 11.87 -4.52 -11.12
N PHE A 25 12.83 -4.62 -10.19
CA PHE A 25 14.17 -4.08 -10.39
C PHE A 25 14.89 -4.73 -11.59
N THR A 26 14.80 -6.06 -11.72
CA THR A 26 15.48 -6.79 -12.80
C THR A 26 14.88 -6.53 -14.17
N LYS A 27 13.61 -6.13 -14.28
CA LYS A 27 12.96 -5.78 -15.55
C LYS A 27 13.53 -4.50 -16.17
N ALA A 28 13.79 -3.47 -15.37
CA ALA A 28 14.27 -2.18 -15.82
C ALA A 28 15.29 -1.59 -14.81
N PRO A 29 16.50 -2.18 -14.71
CA PRO A 29 17.45 -1.85 -13.64
C PRO A 29 17.92 -0.39 -13.69
N VAL A 30 18.11 0.17 -14.88
CA VAL A 30 18.54 1.56 -15.03
C VAL A 30 17.47 2.52 -14.52
N VAL A 31 16.22 2.31 -14.92
CA VAL A 31 15.08 3.12 -14.45
C VAL A 31 14.91 2.98 -12.95
N ALA A 32 15.02 1.75 -12.43
CA ALA A 32 14.91 1.47 -11.00
C ALA A 32 15.98 2.21 -10.17
N VAL A 33 17.25 2.18 -10.64
CA VAL A 33 18.35 2.91 -9.97
C VAL A 33 18.14 4.42 -10.01
N ILE A 34 17.73 4.98 -11.15
CA ILE A 34 17.45 6.42 -11.29
C ILE A 34 16.31 6.82 -10.34
N THR A 35 15.22 6.05 -10.31
CA THR A 35 14.07 6.30 -9.43
C THR A 35 14.48 6.27 -7.96
N LEU A 36 15.20 5.22 -7.55
CA LEU A 36 15.66 5.06 -6.17
C LEU A 36 16.63 6.19 -5.77
N ALA A 37 17.58 6.53 -6.64
CA ALA A 37 18.50 7.63 -6.41
C ALA A 37 17.76 8.97 -6.25
N ALA A 38 16.77 9.24 -7.10
CA ALA A 38 15.94 10.44 -7.01
C ALA A 38 15.19 10.51 -5.65
N ILE A 39 14.57 9.41 -5.21
CA ILE A 39 13.88 9.34 -3.93
C ILE A 39 14.85 9.64 -2.78
N ILE A 40 16.01 8.98 -2.76
CA ILE A 40 17.02 9.15 -1.71
C ILE A 40 17.52 10.59 -1.69
N LEU A 41 17.89 11.13 -2.85
CA LEU A 41 18.40 12.51 -2.96
C LEU A 41 17.38 13.52 -2.48
N VAL A 42 16.12 13.39 -2.92
CA VAL A 42 15.05 14.31 -2.48
C VAL A 42 14.81 14.21 -0.98
N THR A 43 14.77 13.00 -0.44
CA THR A 43 14.55 12.78 0.99
C THR A 43 15.68 13.37 1.84
N VAL A 44 16.94 13.24 1.40
CA VAL A 44 18.12 13.69 2.17
C VAL A 44 18.39 15.19 2.01
N LEU A 45 18.24 15.71 0.79
CA LEU A 45 18.63 17.10 0.49
C LEU A 45 17.52 18.11 0.79
N PHE A 46 16.26 17.70 0.69
CA PHE A 46 15.12 18.60 0.83
C PHE A 46 14.37 18.35 2.14
N LYS A 47 13.92 19.44 2.77
CA LYS A 47 13.11 19.42 3.99
C LYS A 47 11.70 19.96 3.70
N GLY A 48 10.78 19.73 4.62
CA GLY A 48 9.39 20.20 4.50
C GLY A 48 8.60 19.42 3.45
N LEU A 49 7.73 20.10 2.71
CA LEU A 49 6.82 19.47 1.77
C LEU A 49 7.52 18.70 0.65
N ILE A 50 8.62 19.23 0.11
CA ILE A 50 9.37 18.58 -0.99
C ILE A 50 9.97 17.25 -0.51
N GLY A 51 10.58 17.23 0.67
CA GLY A 51 11.13 16.00 1.24
C GLY A 51 10.05 14.95 1.51
N ARG A 52 8.84 15.37 1.93
CA ARG A 52 7.70 14.49 2.12
C ARG A 52 7.15 13.92 0.82
N LEU A 53 7.23 14.67 -0.27
CA LEU A 53 6.81 14.26 -1.62
C LEU A 53 7.89 13.48 -2.38
N SER A 54 8.96 13.05 -1.72
CA SER A 54 10.11 12.35 -2.34
C SER A 54 9.70 11.14 -3.18
N ILE A 55 8.74 10.34 -2.72
CA ILE A 55 8.24 9.19 -3.47
C ILE A 55 7.53 9.63 -4.75
N VAL A 56 6.66 10.64 -4.68
CA VAL A 56 5.94 11.17 -5.85
C VAL A 56 6.94 11.73 -6.87
N ILE A 57 7.92 12.50 -6.40
CA ILE A 57 8.97 13.07 -7.25
C ILE A 57 9.79 11.93 -7.89
N GLY A 58 10.15 10.91 -7.11
CA GLY A 58 10.85 9.74 -7.61
C GLY A 58 10.08 9.00 -8.70
N VAL A 59 8.76 8.81 -8.52
CA VAL A 59 7.89 8.19 -9.53
C VAL A 59 7.87 9.03 -10.82
N VAL A 60 7.74 10.35 -10.72
CA VAL A 60 7.76 11.24 -11.89
C VAL A 60 9.11 11.15 -12.62
N VAL A 61 10.22 11.23 -11.89
CA VAL A 61 11.58 11.10 -12.46
C VAL A 61 11.78 9.73 -13.10
N GLY A 62 11.36 8.66 -12.44
CA GLY A 62 11.44 7.29 -12.97
C GLY A 62 10.59 7.11 -14.23
N TYR A 63 9.39 7.68 -14.25
CA TYR A 63 8.52 7.63 -15.43
C TYR A 63 9.13 8.37 -16.62
N VAL A 64 9.69 9.57 -16.40
CA VAL A 64 10.39 10.31 -17.44
C VAL A 64 11.62 9.55 -17.95
N ALA A 65 12.38 8.93 -17.04
CA ALA A 65 13.52 8.08 -17.42
C ALA A 65 13.07 6.88 -18.26
N ALA A 66 11.97 6.21 -17.91
CA ALA A 66 11.40 5.10 -18.66
C ALA A 66 10.90 5.53 -20.04
N LEU A 67 10.32 6.73 -20.17
CA LEU A 67 9.94 7.32 -21.46
C LEU A 67 11.15 7.55 -22.35
N ILE A 68 12.23 8.12 -21.82
CA ILE A 68 13.47 8.36 -22.57
C ILE A 68 14.13 7.03 -22.98
N ALA A 69 14.07 6.02 -22.11
CA ALA A 69 14.58 4.68 -22.39
C ALA A 69 13.72 3.89 -23.41
N GLY A 70 12.52 4.39 -23.77
CA GLY A 70 11.61 3.69 -24.69
C GLY A 70 10.93 2.46 -24.09
N GLU A 71 10.91 2.34 -22.77
CA GLU A 71 10.31 1.21 -22.06
C GLU A 71 8.81 1.38 -21.81
N VAL A 72 8.23 2.55 -22.14
CA VAL A 72 6.82 2.84 -21.94
C VAL A 72 6.06 2.61 -23.24
N SER A 73 5.09 1.68 -23.21
CA SER A 73 4.13 1.48 -24.29
C SER A 73 2.79 2.14 -23.96
N PHE A 74 2.30 2.96 -24.89
CA PHE A 74 0.98 3.61 -24.78
C PHE A 74 -0.14 2.83 -25.49
N ASP A 75 0.16 1.66 -26.06
CA ASP A 75 -0.81 0.87 -26.83
C ASP A 75 -2.04 0.48 -26.03
N THR A 76 -1.85 0.17 -24.74
CA THR A 76 -2.93 -0.16 -23.81
C THR A 76 -3.74 1.05 -23.41
N VAL A 77 -3.11 2.21 -23.30
CA VAL A 77 -3.79 3.47 -22.93
C VAL A 77 -4.75 3.92 -24.05
N GLY A 78 -4.31 3.78 -25.31
CA GLY A 78 -5.15 4.13 -26.46
C GLY A 78 -6.37 3.20 -26.64
N LYS A 79 -6.32 1.99 -26.09
CA LYS A 79 -7.41 1.00 -26.15
C LYS A 79 -8.30 1.01 -24.90
N ALA A 80 -7.86 1.68 -23.83
CA ALA A 80 -8.60 1.73 -22.58
C ALA A 80 -9.84 2.62 -22.71
N ALA A 81 -10.95 2.18 -22.14
CA ALA A 81 -12.15 3.00 -22.04
C ALA A 81 -11.89 4.19 -21.10
N TRP A 82 -12.29 5.37 -21.50
CA TRP A 82 -12.15 6.59 -20.69
C TRP A 82 -12.94 6.53 -19.38
N ILE A 83 -14.07 5.82 -19.39
CA ILE A 83 -14.93 5.61 -18.25
C ILE A 83 -15.31 4.12 -18.26
N GLY A 84 -14.99 3.41 -17.20
CA GLY A 84 -15.40 2.04 -16.94
C GLY A 84 -16.26 1.97 -15.68
N LEU A 85 -17.35 1.23 -15.72
CA LEU A 85 -18.09 0.90 -14.51
C LEU A 85 -17.41 -0.29 -13.82
N PRO A 86 -17.40 -0.32 -12.48
CA PRO A 86 -16.88 -1.48 -11.76
C PRO A 86 -17.73 -2.72 -12.04
N GLU A 87 -17.09 -3.88 -12.10
CA GLU A 87 -17.79 -5.16 -12.18
C GLU A 87 -18.29 -5.54 -10.79
N PHE A 88 -19.57 -5.30 -10.54
CA PHE A 88 -20.18 -5.66 -9.27
C PHE A 88 -20.23 -7.18 -9.12
N THR A 89 -19.63 -7.67 -8.05
CA THR A 89 -19.57 -9.10 -7.74
C THR A 89 -20.38 -9.39 -6.49
N ALA A 90 -21.34 -10.29 -6.58
CA ALA A 90 -22.06 -10.74 -5.40
C ALA A 90 -21.19 -11.70 -4.57
N PRO A 91 -21.21 -11.61 -3.23
CA PRO A 91 -20.50 -12.55 -2.39
C PRO A 91 -20.99 -13.97 -2.65
N ALA A 92 -20.09 -14.85 -3.08
CA ALA A 92 -20.39 -16.27 -3.26
C ALA A 92 -20.03 -17.02 -1.96
N PHE A 93 -21.02 -17.59 -1.30
CA PHE A 93 -20.83 -18.44 -0.15
C PHE A 93 -20.81 -19.90 -0.63
N ASP A 94 -19.63 -20.44 -0.83
CA ASP A 94 -19.45 -21.85 -1.21
C ASP A 94 -18.85 -22.63 -0.02
N PRO A 95 -19.65 -23.51 0.64
CA PRO A 95 -19.18 -24.32 1.75
C PRO A 95 -17.99 -25.23 1.40
N SER A 96 -17.81 -25.58 0.13
CA SER A 96 -16.65 -26.39 -0.32
C SER A 96 -15.32 -25.65 -0.18
N GLN A 97 -15.37 -24.34 -0.10
CA GLN A 97 -14.18 -23.47 0.03
C GLN A 97 -13.87 -23.06 1.48
N LEU A 98 -14.39 -23.80 2.47
CA LEU A 98 -14.16 -23.52 3.90
C LEU A 98 -12.68 -23.35 4.24
N ALA A 99 -11.79 -24.13 3.62
CA ALA A 99 -10.35 -24.03 3.83
C ALA A 99 -9.80 -22.65 3.43
N ILE A 100 -10.34 -22.05 2.36
CA ILE A 100 -9.96 -20.71 1.90
C ILE A 100 -10.43 -19.67 2.93
N TYR A 101 -11.67 -19.78 3.42
CA TYR A 101 -12.18 -18.84 4.44
C TYR A 101 -11.36 -18.93 5.74
N LEU A 102 -10.97 -20.12 6.16
CA LEU A 102 -10.12 -20.30 7.34
C LEU A 102 -8.70 -19.73 7.15
N ALA A 103 -8.19 -19.74 5.92
CA ALA A 103 -6.89 -19.15 5.60
C ALA A 103 -6.89 -17.60 5.76
N PHE A 104 -8.04 -16.94 5.70
CA PHE A 104 -8.14 -15.51 5.97
C PHE A 104 -8.08 -15.14 7.45
N VAL A 105 -8.33 -16.07 8.37
CA VAL A 105 -8.32 -15.78 9.81
C VAL A 105 -6.98 -15.20 10.29
N PRO A 106 -5.82 -15.79 9.97
CA PRO A 106 -4.52 -15.20 10.30
C PRO A 106 -4.30 -13.83 9.65
N VAL A 107 -4.79 -13.64 8.42
CA VAL A 107 -4.69 -12.35 7.69
C VAL A 107 -5.48 -11.27 8.43
N VAL A 108 -6.70 -11.56 8.86
CA VAL A 108 -7.52 -10.61 9.64
C VAL A 108 -6.83 -10.23 10.96
N LEU A 109 -6.20 -11.18 11.65
CA LEU A 109 -5.44 -10.89 12.86
C LEU A 109 -4.24 -9.97 12.58
N ALA A 110 -3.55 -10.17 11.46
CA ALA A 110 -2.45 -9.31 11.02
C ALA A 110 -2.97 -7.89 10.71
N LEU A 111 -4.08 -7.76 9.97
CA LEU A 111 -4.70 -6.47 9.65
C LEU A 111 -5.15 -5.71 10.91
N ILE A 112 -5.74 -6.40 11.89
CA ILE A 112 -6.08 -5.79 13.18
C ILE A 112 -4.82 -5.23 13.86
N ALA A 113 -3.75 -6.01 13.88
CA ALA A 113 -2.49 -5.62 14.50
C ALA A 113 -1.87 -4.40 13.80
N GLU A 114 -1.88 -4.38 12.47
CA GLU A 114 -1.39 -3.31 11.62
C GLU A 114 -2.19 -2.02 11.87
N ASN A 115 -3.51 -2.06 11.79
CA ASN A 115 -4.39 -0.92 12.06
C ASN A 115 -4.18 -0.33 13.46
N VAL A 116 -4.05 -1.18 14.48
CA VAL A 116 -3.72 -0.73 15.85
C VAL A 116 -2.37 -0.02 15.88
N GLY A 117 -1.38 -0.53 15.15
CA GLY A 117 -0.06 0.08 15.00
C GLY A 117 -0.15 1.47 14.37
N HIS A 118 -0.91 1.58 13.28
CA HIS A 118 -1.10 2.84 12.54
C HIS A 118 -1.79 3.91 13.39
N VAL A 119 -2.89 3.56 14.08
CA VAL A 119 -3.59 4.50 14.99
C VAL A 119 -2.65 5.01 16.08
N LYS A 120 -1.81 4.14 16.65
CA LYS A 120 -0.81 4.55 17.65
C LYS A 120 0.28 5.43 17.03
N GLY A 121 0.75 5.11 15.83
CA GLY A 121 1.74 5.92 15.10
C GLY A 121 1.23 7.34 14.85
N VAL A 122 0.01 7.48 14.36
CA VAL A 122 -0.64 8.80 14.20
C VAL A 122 -0.80 9.52 15.53
N GLY A 123 -1.20 8.80 16.60
CA GLY A 123 -1.30 9.35 17.93
C GLY A 123 0.02 9.93 18.44
N GLN A 124 1.14 9.23 18.22
CA GLN A 124 2.47 9.71 18.60
C GLN A 124 2.87 10.96 17.80
N LEU A 125 2.62 10.99 16.49
CA LEU A 125 2.95 12.14 15.65
C LEU A 125 2.13 13.38 15.99
N THR A 126 0.87 13.19 16.33
CA THR A 126 -0.05 14.29 16.67
C THR A 126 0.00 14.70 18.14
N GLY A 127 0.74 13.96 18.98
CA GLY A 127 0.77 14.17 20.44
C GLY A 127 -0.56 13.89 21.14
N ARG A 128 -1.45 13.08 20.53
CA ARG A 128 -2.80 12.79 21.02
C ARG A 128 -2.98 11.29 21.26
N ASP A 129 -3.67 10.91 22.32
CA ASP A 129 -4.10 9.52 22.51
C ASP A 129 -5.30 9.21 21.61
N LEU A 130 -5.03 8.51 20.51
CA LEU A 130 -6.05 8.05 19.55
C LEU A 130 -6.48 6.60 19.81
N THR A 131 -5.98 5.96 20.85
CA THR A 131 -6.32 4.56 21.20
C THR A 131 -7.84 4.32 21.29
N PRO A 132 -8.67 5.25 21.85
CA PRO A 132 -10.12 5.07 21.89
C PRO A 132 -10.79 5.02 20.49
N LEU A 133 -10.12 5.52 19.45
CA LEU A 133 -10.63 5.52 18.07
C LEU A 133 -10.29 4.25 17.30
N THR A 134 -9.47 3.35 17.87
CA THR A 134 -9.01 2.13 17.17
C THR A 134 -10.18 1.27 16.69
N GLY A 135 -11.22 1.09 17.49
CA GLY A 135 -12.41 0.33 17.10
C GLY A 135 -13.16 0.95 15.91
N ARG A 136 -13.22 2.28 15.85
CA ARG A 136 -13.84 3.00 14.71
C ARG A 136 -13.00 2.88 13.45
N ALA A 137 -11.67 2.92 13.56
CA ALA A 137 -10.76 2.74 12.45
C ALA A 137 -10.89 1.34 11.87
N LEU A 138 -10.89 0.30 12.70
CA LEU A 138 -11.11 -1.09 12.28
C LEU A 138 -12.48 -1.30 11.62
N PHE A 139 -13.51 -0.68 12.16
CA PHE A 139 -14.85 -0.77 11.59
C PHE A 139 -14.93 -0.10 10.21
N ALA A 140 -14.32 1.08 10.05
CA ALA A 140 -14.26 1.77 8.77
C ALA A 140 -13.47 0.97 7.73
N ASP A 141 -12.35 0.37 8.13
CA ASP A 141 -11.53 -0.48 7.28
C ASP A 141 -12.29 -1.74 6.83
N GLY A 142 -13.01 -2.39 7.76
CA GLY A 142 -13.87 -3.53 7.44
C GLY A 142 -14.98 -3.18 6.46
N ILE A 143 -15.68 -2.06 6.65
CA ILE A 143 -16.72 -1.60 5.71
C ILE A 143 -16.12 -1.28 4.33
N SER A 144 -14.97 -0.58 4.29
CA SER A 144 -14.33 -0.25 3.02
C SER A 144 -13.92 -1.50 2.25
N THR A 145 -13.43 -2.53 2.94
CA THR A 145 -13.10 -3.84 2.35
C THR A 145 -14.34 -4.53 1.78
N VAL A 146 -15.46 -4.52 2.50
CA VAL A 146 -16.73 -5.10 2.00
C VAL A 146 -17.21 -4.36 0.76
N LEU A 147 -17.21 -3.02 0.78
CA LEU A 147 -17.62 -2.20 -0.36
C LEU A 147 -16.70 -2.40 -1.57
N ALA A 148 -15.39 -2.47 -1.35
CA ALA A 148 -14.43 -2.77 -2.40
C ALA A 148 -14.70 -4.15 -3.03
N GLY A 149 -14.93 -5.18 -2.21
CA GLY A 149 -15.26 -6.53 -2.70
C GLY A 149 -16.54 -6.58 -3.52
N VAL A 150 -17.60 -5.89 -3.08
CA VAL A 150 -18.86 -5.77 -3.85
C VAL A 150 -18.64 -5.03 -5.17
N GLY A 151 -17.75 -4.03 -5.18
CA GLY A 151 -17.35 -3.31 -6.39
C GLY A 151 -16.37 -4.05 -7.30
N GLY A 152 -16.06 -5.32 -7.02
CA GLY A 152 -15.08 -6.11 -7.79
C GLY A 152 -13.62 -5.74 -7.53
N GLY A 153 -13.35 -4.97 -6.47
CA GLY A 153 -12.01 -4.58 -6.05
C GLY A 153 -11.39 -5.56 -5.03
N SER A 154 -10.12 -5.35 -4.75
CA SER A 154 -9.41 -6.06 -3.69
C SER A 154 -9.73 -5.50 -2.30
N ALA A 155 -9.42 -6.28 -1.26
CA ALA A 155 -9.49 -5.80 0.11
C ALA A 155 -8.65 -4.54 0.32
N THR A 156 -9.14 -3.66 1.19
CA THR A 156 -8.47 -2.41 1.56
C THR A 156 -7.87 -2.52 2.96
N THR A 157 -6.87 -1.72 3.24
CA THR A 157 -6.30 -1.55 4.58
C THR A 157 -5.69 -0.16 4.73
N THR A 158 -5.29 0.19 5.92
CA THR A 158 -4.53 1.42 6.19
C THR A 158 -3.06 1.22 5.80
N TYR A 159 -2.43 2.26 5.26
CA TYR A 159 -1.02 2.23 4.85
C TYR A 159 -0.16 3.05 5.80
N GLY A 160 0.81 2.37 6.43
CA GLY A 160 1.75 2.99 7.38
C GLY A 160 2.66 4.03 6.73
N GLU A 161 2.95 3.86 5.44
CA GLU A 161 3.77 4.78 4.65
C GLU A 161 3.17 6.19 4.61
N ASN A 162 1.84 6.30 4.60
CA ASN A 162 1.14 7.58 4.60
C ASN A 162 1.30 8.34 5.92
N ILE A 163 1.60 7.66 7.02
CA ILE A 163 1.86 8.30 8.32
C ILE A 163 3.14 9.13 8.26
N GLY A 164 4.13 8.68 7.50
CA GLY A 164 5.39 9.41 7.30
C GLY A 164 5.26 10.71 6.49
N VAL A 165 4.12 10.91 5.80
CA VAL A 165 3.84 12.11 4.99
C VAL A 165 3.13 13.20 5.79
N MET A 166 2.52 12.85 6.92
CA MET A 166 1.86 13.79 7.85
C MET A 166 2.88 14.56 8.68
#